data_0725cc8325635de4f647f0569c4e9127
#
_entry.id   0725cc8325635de4f647f0569c4e9127
#
_cell.length_a   1.000
_cell.length_b   1.000
_cell.length_c   1.000
_cell.angle_alpha   90.00
_cell.angle_beta   90.00
_cell.angle_gamma   90.00
#
_symmetry.space_group_name_H-M   'P 1'
#
loop_
_entity.id
_entity.type
_entity.pdbx_description
1 polymer ?
#
loop_
_entity_poly.entity_id
_entity_poly.type
_entity_poly.pdbx_seq_one_letter_code
_entity_poly.pdbx_strand_id
1 'polypeptide(L)'
;YNEDEPIIWWAPPKRMVVYPEHYSMHKSMRNVFNQHKYTVTFNKAFQQVIIACKDIYRKDQQGTWITQEIIEAYTRLYELGLARSVEVWKDDQLVGGLYGVDIGNGIFCGESMFTKSSNASKVAFYTLLQELKEKNYLLLDCQVYNDHLASLGAFEIPRAEFMQILLKGNISLRVKKLKQTK
;
A
#
# COMPACT_ATOMS: atom_id res chain seq x y z
N TYR A 1 2.77 -17.14 7.99
CA TYR A 1 2.10 -17.96 6.98
C TYR A 1 3.15 -18.84 6.34
N ASN A 2 2.94 -20.15 6.39
CA ASN A 2 3.68 -21.12 5.59
C ASN A 2 2.82 -21.50 4.38
N GLU A 3 3.43 -21.97 3.28
CA GLU A 3 2.70 -22.32 2.06
C GLU A 3 1.60 -23.38 2.27
N ASP A 4 1.68 -24.18 3.35
CA ASP A 4 0.74 -25.22 3.71
C ASP A 4 -0.34 -24.79 4.73
N GLU A 5 -0.35 -23.54 5.18
CA GLU A 5 -1.32 -23.04 6.15
C GLU A 5 -2.55 -22.42 5.46
N PRO A 6 -3.77 -22.64 5.96
CA PRO A 6 -4.97 -22.03 5.39
C PRO A 6 -4.93 -20.51 5.56
N ILE A 7 -5.46 -19.78 4.59
CA ILE A 7 -5.62 -18.32 4.66
C ILE A 7 -6.53 -17.97 5.83
N ILE A 8 -5.99 -17.29 6.84
CA ILE A 8 -6.74 -16.84 8.01
C ILE A 8 -7.18 -15.39 7.82
N TRP A 9 -8.48 -15.14 7.84
CA TRP A 9 -9.05 -13.80 7.85
C TRP A 9 -9.07 -13.25 9.27
N TRP A 10 -8.29 -12.19 9.49
CA TRP A 10 -8.16 -11.58 10.79
C TRP A 10 -8.55 -10.10 10.77
N ALA A 11 -9.40 -9.68 11.72
CA ALA A 11 -9.81 -8.30 11.91
C ALA A 11 -9.35 -7.81 13.29
N PRO A 12 -8.24 -7.09 13.40
CA PRO A 12 -7.73 -6.59 14.67
C PRO A 12 -8.70 -5.59 15.32
N PRO A 13 -8.67 -5.42 16.66
CA PRO A 13 -9.54 -4.49 17.39
C PRO A 13 -9.24 -3.03 17.09
N LYS A 14 -8.02 -2.74 16.64
CA LYS A 14 -7.57 -1.44 16.15
C LYS A 14 -7.03 -1.57 14.74
N ARG A 15 -7.19 -0.52 13.96
CA ARG A 15 -6.71 -0.44 12.58
C ARG A 15 -5.72 0.71 12.43
N MET A 16 -4.54 0.43 11.91
CA MET A 16 -3.55 1.46 11.63
C MET A 16 -3.87 2.17 10.32
N VAL A 17 -3.90 3.51 10.34
CA VAL A 17 -4.37 4.33 9.21
C VAL A 17 -3.57 5.61 9.06
N VAL A 18 -3.69 6.24 7.88
CA VAL A 18 -3.30 7.64 7.64
C VAL A 18 -4.46 8.36 6.99
N TYR A 19 -4.77 9.57 7.47
CA TYR A 19 -5.68 10.50 6.79
C TYR A 19 -4.88 11.36 5.80
N PRO A 20 -5.03 11.17 4.48
CA PRO A 20 -4.23 11.92 3.49
C PRO A 20 -4.41 13.42 3.60
N GLU A 21 -5.60 13.89 3.96
CA GLU A 21 -5.90 15.32 4.12
C GLU A 21 -5.03 15.98 5.20
N HIS A 22 -4.84 15.30 6.34
CA HIS A 22 -4.11 15.82 7.50
C HIS A 22 -2.62 15.53 7.47
N TYR A 23 -2.19 14.81 6.43
CA TYR A 23 -0.81 14.38 6.33
C TYR A 23 0.14 15.51 5.91
N SER A 24 1.27 15.60 6.59
CA SER A 24 2.35 16.54 6.28
C SER A 24 3.68 15.82 6.19
N MET A 25 4.45 16.13 5.13
CA MET A 25 5.77 15.56 4.93
C MET A 25 6.78 16.14 5.94
N HIS A 26 7.52 15.27 6.64
CA HIS A 26 8.61 15.69 7.52
C HIS A 26 9.71 16.44 6.78
N LYS A 27 10.37 17.40 7.45
CA LYS A 27 11.45 18.21 6.87
C LYS A 27 12.58 17.37 6.24
N SER A 28 12.96 16.27 6.92
CA SER A 28 13.99 15.35 6.43
C SER A 28 13.61 14.72 5.07
N MET A 29 12.34 14.36 4.87
CA MET A 29 11.88 13.81 3.61
C MET A 29 11.78 14.86 2.50
N ARG A 30 11.39 16.10 2.82
CA ARG A 30 11.47 17.21 1.85
C ARG A 30 12.87 17.36 1.27
N ASN A 31 13.91 17.21 2.11
CA ASN A 31 15.29 17.24 1.63
C ASN A 31 15.62 16.07 0.68
N VAL A 32 15.05 14.87 0.94
CA VAL A 32 15.24 13.71 0.03
C VAL A 32 14.59 13.97 -1.34
N PHE A 33 13.39 14.53 -1.36
CA PHE A 33 12.71 14.92 -2.61
C PHE A 33 13.47 16.01 -3.38
N ASN A 34 14.00 17.02 -2.68
CA ASN A 34 14.77 18.11 -3.29
C ASN A 34 16.10 17.65 -3.92
N GLN A 35 16.62 16.50 -3.55
CA GLN A 35 17.82 15.92 -4.18
C GLN A 35 17.56 15.33 -5.57
N HIS A 36 16.29 15.16 -5.98
CA HIS A 36 15.87 14.63 -7.29
C HIS A 36 16.55 13.32 -7.73
N LYS A 37 17.04 12.52 -6.76
CA LYS A 37 17.78 11.28 -7.04
C LYS A 37 16.90 10.08 -7.38
N TYR A 38 15.58 10.23 -7.25
CA TYR A 38 14.61 9.19 -7.53
C TYR A 38 13.58 9.67 -8.56
N THR A 39 13.25 8.80 -9.50
CA THR A 39 12.06 8.94 -10.36
C THR A 39 10.95 8.07 -9.78
N VAL A 40 9.72 8.57 -9.78
CA VAL A 40 8.55 7.82 -9.29
C VAL A 40 7.57 7.59 -10.43
N THR A 41 7.06 6.37 -10.53
CA THR A 41 6.00 6.01 -11.46
C THR A 41 4.84 5.33 -10.74
N PHE A 42 3.70 5.26 -11.41
CA PHE A 42 2.53 4.54 -10.92
C PHE A 42 2.12 3.48 -11.94
N ASN A 43 1.88 2.26 -11.48
CA ASN A 43 1.35 1.17 -12.27
C ASN A 43 2.18 0.82 -13.54
N LYS A 44 3.49 1.01 -13.50
CA LYS A 44 4.40 0.68 -14.62
C LYS A 44 5.03 -0.70 -14.49
N ALA A 45 5.23 -1.16 -13.25
CA ALA A 45 5.96 -2.40 -12.98
C ALA A 45 5.36 -3.17 -11.78
N PHE A 46 4.03 -3.33 -11.74
CA PHE A 46 3.31 -3.96 -10.63
C PHE A 46 3.89 -5.31 -10.23
N GLN A 47 4.12 -6.21 -11.19
CA GLN A 47 4.71 -7.53 -10.92
C GLN A 47 6.10 -7.45 -10.30
N GLN A 48 6.94 -6.53 -10.76
CA GLN A 48 8.27 -6.33 -10.17
C GLN A 48 8.18 -5.83 -8.73
N VAL A 49 7.20 -4.96 -8.44
CA VAL A 49 6.97 -4.45 -7.07
C VAL A 49 6.54 -5.56 -6.14
N ILE A 50 5.53 -6.38 -6.49
CA ILE A 50 5.03 -7.44 -5.61
C ILE A 50 6.09 -8.52 -5.38
N ILE A 51 6.87 -8.89 -6.41
CA ILE A 51 8.00 -9.82 -6.30
C ILE A 51 9.08 -9.24 -5.38
N ALA A 52 9.44 -7.95 -5.55
CA ALA A 52 10.42 -7.31 -4.68
C ALA A 52 9.92 -7.22 -3.21
N CYS A 53 8.62 -7.07 -2.98
CA CYS A 53 8.03 -7.14 -1.65
C CYS A 53 8.08 -8.55 -1.05
N LYS A 54 7.95 -9.60 -1.87
CA LYS A 54 8.12 -11.01 -1.47
C LYS A 54 9.55 -11.28 -1.03
N ASP A 55 10.52 -10.84 -1.84
CA ASP A 55 11.93 -11.22 -1.72
C ASP A 55 12.70 -10.39 -0.67
N ILE A 56 12.11 -9.28 -0.18
CA ILE A 56 12.81 -8.43 0.79
C ILE A 56 12.97 -9.14 2.12
N TYR A 57 14.23 -9.26 2.59
CA TYR A 57 14.52 -9.78 3.91
C TYR A 57 13.98 -8.84 5.00
N ARG A 58 13.20 -9.38 5.93
CA ARG A 58 12.72 -8.69 7.13
C ARG A 58 13.26 -9.39 8.37
N LYS A 59 14.03 -8.65 9.18
CA LYS A 59 14.79 -9.18 10.32
C LYS A 59 13.94 -9.98 11.32
N ASP A 60 12.68 -9.63 11.45
CA ASP A 60 11.76 -10.19 12.46
C ASP A 60 10.68 -11.11 11.84
N GLN A 61 10.84 -11.52 10.57
CA GLN A 61 9.92 -12.42 9.89
C GLN A 61 10.66 -13.65 9.35
N GLN A 62 10.23 -14.83 9.77
CA GLN A 62 10.60 -16.08 9.13
C GLN A 62 9.65 -16.32 7.93
N GLY A 63 10.15 -16.06 6.71
CA GLY A 63 9.37 -16.22 5.49
C GLY A 63 8.57 -14.96 5.09
N THR A 64 7.66 -15.15 4.14
CA THR A 64 6.78 -14.10 3.62
C THR A 64 5.36 -14.66 3.46
N TRP A 65 4.36 -13.81 3.70
CA TRP A 65 2.96 -14.15 3.40
C TRP A 65 2.63 -14.02 1.90
N ILE A 66 3.53 -13.43 1.10
CA ILE A 66 3.35 -13.24 -0.33
C ILE A 66 3.76 -14.52 -1.05
N THR A 67 2.84 -15.51 -1.08
CA THR A 67 3.01 -16.76 -1.82
C THR A 67 2.82 -16.54 -3.33
N GLN A 68 3.05 -17.59 -4.13
CA GLN A 68 2.78 -17.53 -5.56
C GLN A 68 1.30 -17.26 -5.86
N GLU A 69 0.40 -17.89 -5.12
CA GLU A 69 -1.05 -17.69 -5.25
C GLU A 69 -1.46 -16.23 -4.95
N ILE A 70 -0.83 -15.62 -3.95
CA ILE A 70 -1.03 -14.20 -3.62
C ILE A 70 -0.57 -13.31 -4.76
N ILE A 71 0.59 -13.59 -5.37
CA ILE A 71 1.08 -12.83 -6.53
C ILE A 71 0.08 -12.89 -7.68
N GLU A 72 -0.43 -14.09 -7.99
CA GLU A 72 -1.42 -14.30 -9.05
C GLU A 72 -2.73 -13.55 -8.77
N ALA A 73 -3.24 -13.67 -7.53
CA ALA A 73 -4.46 -12.98 -7.11
C ALA A 73 -4.34 -11.44 -7.21
N TYR A 74 -3.24 -10.86 -6.72
CA TYR A 74 -3.03 -9.41 -6.80
C TYR A 74 -2.71 -8.94 -8.23
N THR A 75 -2.05 -9.76 -9.05
CA THR A 75 -1.85 -9.48 -10.47
C THR A 75 -3.21 -9.39 -11.18
N ARG A 76 -4.14 -10.33 -10.89
CA ARG A 76 -5.48 -10.26 -11.43
C ARG A 76 -6.26 -9.03 -10.95
N LEU A 77 -6.12 -8.64 -9.68
CA LEU A 77 -6.70 -7.37 -9.19
C LEU A 77 -6.12 -6.15 -9.91
N TYR A 78 -4.83 -6.18 -10.23
CA TYR A 78 -4.17 -5.14 -11.01
C TYR A 78 -4.73 -5.06 -12.44
N GLU A 79 -4.90 -6.18 -13.14
CA GLU A 79 -5.51 -6.25 -14.47
C GLU A 79 -6.96 -5.72 -14.48
N LEU A 80 -7.68 -5.92 -13.38
CA LEU A 80 -9.03 -5.37 -13.17
C LEU A 80 -9.03 -3.88 -12.77
N GLY A 81 -7.85 -3.25 -12.62
CA GLY A 81 -7.70 -1.87 -12.18
C GLY A 81 -8.06 -1.62 -10.71
N LEU A 82 -8.06 -2.67 -9.89
CA LEU A 82 -8.35 -2.62 -8.45
C LEU A 82 -7.07 -2.57 -7.60
N ALA A 83 -5.99 -3.25 -8.02
CA ALA A 83 -4.69 -3.11 -7.38
C ALA A 83 -3.83 -2.07 -8.14
N ARG A 84 -2.96 -1.42 -7.38
CA ARG A 84 -2.08 -0.36 -7.88
C ARG A 84 -0.71 -0.47 -7.24
N SER A 85 0.32 0.03 -7.95
CA SER A 85 1.69 0.13 -7.43
C SER A 85 2.26 1.53 -7.57
N VAL A 86 3.22 1.82 -6.72
CA VAL A 86 4.11 2.98 -6.82
C VAL A 86 5.52 2.46 -6.90
N GLU A 87 6.22 2.82 -7.95
CA GLU A 87 7.60 2.41 -8.21
C GLU A 87 8.55 3.57 -7.96
N VAL A 88 9.68 3.29 -7.34
CA VAL A 88 10.77 4.25 -7.13
C VAL A 88 12.03 3.73 -7.83
N TRP A 89 12.51 4.54 -8.76
CA TRP A 89 13.63 4.21 -9.64
C TRP A 89 14.84 5.07 -9.33
N LYS A 90 16.00 4.47 -9.46
CA LYS A 90 17.28 5.15 -9.46
C LYS A 90 18.15 4.54 -10.55
N ASP A 91 18.67 5.35 -11.47
CA ASP A 91 19.47 4.90 -12.61
C ASP A 91 18.82 3.71 -13.36
N ASP A 92 17.51 3.86 -13.67
CA ASP A 92 16.62 2.86 -14.30
C ASP A 92 16.46 1.54 -13.54
N GLN A 93 16.96 1.47 -12.30
CA GLN A 93 16.77 0.31 -11.43
C GLN A 93 15.62 0.55 -10.45
N LEU A 94 14.77 -0.47 -10.28
CA LEU A 94 13.70 -0.45 -9.28
C LEU A 94 14.29 -0.65 -7.88
N VAL A 95 14.36 0.45 -7.10
CA VAL A 95 15.03 0.49 -5.80
C VAL A 95 14.10 0.62 -4.61
N GLY A 96 12.82 0.81 -4.84
CA GLY A 96 11.79 0.86 -3.80
C GLY A 96 10.41 0.90 -4.42
N GLY A 97 9.40 0.71 -3.60
CA GLY A 97 8.02 0.75 -4.05
C GLY A 97 7.06 0.18 -3.02
N LEU A 98 5.81 0.25 -3.36
CA LEU A 98 4.71 -0.33 -2.61
C LEU A 98 3.59 -0.75 -3.56
N TYR A 99 2.73 -1.65 -3.10
CA TYR A 99 1.49 -1.95 -3.79
C TYR A 99 0.32 -2.01 -2.80
N GLY A 100 -0.88 -1.92 -3.33
CA GLY A 100 -2.09 -2.00 -2.54
C GLY A 100 -3.35 -2.10 -3.40
N VAL A 101 -4.49 -2.14 -2.74
CA VAL A 101 -5.81 -2.26 -3.36
C VAL A 101 -6.61 -1.00 -3.15
N ASP A 102 -7.10 -0.45 -4.24
CA ASP A 102 -8.07 0.64 -4.24
C ASP A 102 -9.48 0.03 -4.17
N ILE A 103 -10.02 -0.04 -2.97
CA ILE A 103 -11.36 -0.61 -2.76
C ILE A 103 -12.48 0.34 -3.19
N GLY A 104 -12.13 1.51 -3.69
CA GLY A 104 -13.09 2.58 -3.96
C GLY A 104 -13.45 3.36 -2.70
N ASN A 105 -14.46 4.23 -2.79
CA ASN A 105 -14.99 5.00 -1.65
C ASN A 105 -13.97 5.93 -0.97
N GLY A 106 -12.87 6.25 -1.65
CA GLY A 106 -11.81 7.04 -1.07
C GLY A 106 -10.95 6.28 -0.04
N ILE A 107 -10.90 4.95 -0.11
CA ILE A 107 -10.04 4.12 0.74
C ILE A 107 -9.06 3.34 -0.12
N PHE A 108 -7.80 3.44 0.21
CA PHE A 108 -6.72 2.66 -0.36
C PHE A 108 -6.12 1.75 0.72
N CYS A 109 -6.05 0.45 0.48
CA CYS A 109 -5.43 -0.52 1.36
C CYS A 109 -3.99 -0.75 0.91
N GLY A 110 -3.00 -0.27 1.70
CA GLY A 110 -1.59 -0.55 1.46
C GLY A 110 -1.26 -1.97 1.91
N GLU A 111 -0.73 -2.80 1.03
CA GLU A 111 -0.47 -4.21 1.31
C GLU A 111 0.98 -4.47 1.73
N SER A 112 1.93 -3.99 0.96
CA SER A 112 3.34 -4.17 1.26
C SER A 112 4.20 -3.12 0.59
N MET A 113 5.40 -2.91 1.17
CA MET A 113 6.42 -2.03 0.60
C MET A 113 7.80 -2.66 0.75
N PHE A 114 8.71 -2.26 -0.13
CA PHE A 114 10.10 -2.66 -0.08
C PHE A 114 11.05 -1.48 -0.32
N THR A 115 12.30 -1.63 0.12
CA THR A 115 13.37 -0.66 -0.12
C THR A 115 14.71 -1.37 -0.36
N LYS A 116 15.39 -1.00 -1.45
CA LYS A 116 16.77 -1.42 -1.78
C LYS A 116 17.73 -0.23 -1.74
N SER A 117 17.22 0.99 -1.62
CA SER A 117 18.01 2.22 -1.50
C SER A 117 17.44 3.08 -0.38
N SER A 118 18.29 3.85 0.30
CA SER A 118 17.93 4.67 1.45
C SER A 118 16.70 5.57 1.16
N ASN A 119 15.68 5.48 2.01
CA ASN A 119 14.43 6.22 1.92
C ASN A 119 13.53 5.91 0.69
N ALA A 120 13.87 4.95 -0.18
CA ALA A 120 13.08 4.70 -1.39
C ALA A 120 11.64 4.28 -1.08
N SER A 121 11.38 3.39 -0.10
CA SER A 121 10.02 3.07 0.33
C SER A 121 9.27 4.26 0.92
N LYS A 122 9.98 5.14 1.64
CA LYS A 122 9.40 6.38 2.16
C LYS A 122 9.00 7.32 1.02
N VAL A 123 9.82 7.45 -0.02
CA VAL A 123 9.48 8.22 -1.22
C VAL A 123 8.20 7.68 -1.86
N ALA A 124 8.08 6.35 -2.04
CA ALA A 124 6.86 5.72 -2.55
C ALA A 124 5.63 6.07 -1.68
N PHE A 125 5.76 5.91 -0.36
CA PHE A 125 4.69 6.16 0.60
C PHE A 125 4.21 7.62 0.58
N TYR A 126 5.14 8.57 0.61
CA TYR A 126 4.82 10.00 0.56
C TYR A 126 4.21 10.42 -0.76
N THR A 127 4.70 9.89 -1.89
CA THR A 127 4.12 10.16 -3.21
C THR A 127 2.70 9.59 -3.33
N LEU A 128 2.47 8.37 -2.80
CA LEU A 128 1.11 7.82 -2.73
C LEU A 128 0.18 8.72 -1.91
N LEU A 129 0.60 9.15 -0.71
CA LEU A 129 -0.23 10.02 0.14
C LEU A 129 -0.56 11.34 -0.51
N GLN A 130 0.38 11.94 -1.25
CA GLN A 130 0.12 13.14 -2.01
C GLN A 130 -0.95 12.90 -3.09
N GLU A 131 -0.83 11.84 -3.87
CA GLU A 131 -1.83 11.46 -4.88
C GLU A 131 -3.20 11.19 -4.25
N LEU A 132 -3.24 10.47 -3.13
CA LEU A 132 -4.49 10.18 -2.41
C LEU A 132 -5.15 11.47 -1.90
N LYS A 133 -4.36 12.42 -1.39
CA LYS A 133 -4.84 13.74 -0.96
C LYS A 133 -5.42 14.53 -2.14
N GLU A 134 -4.71 14.62 -3.26
CA GLU A 134 -5.17 15.31 -4.48
C GLU A 134 -6.46 14.71 -5.04
N LYS A 135 -6.66 13.42 -4.85
CA LYS A 135 -7.88 12.69 -5.27
C LYS A 135 -8.96 12.62 -4.18
N ASN A 136 -8.80 13.34 -3.07
CA ASN A 136 -9.74 13.39 -1.95
C ASN A 136 -10.06 12.02 -1.33
N TYR A 137 -9.03 11.16 -1.22
CA TYR A 137 -9.18 9.91 -0.46
C TYR A 137 -9.35 10.19 1.02
N LEU A 138 -10.25 9.44 1.65
CA LEU A 138 -10.56 9.56 3.07
C LEU A 138 -9.46 8.92 3.92
N LEU A 139 -8.91 7.77 3.45
CA LEU A 139 -8.09 6.91 4.28
C LEU A 139 -7.08 6.12 3.45
N LEU A 140 -5.84 6.03 3.95
CA LEU A 140 -4.89 4.97 3.64
C LEU A 140 -4.93 3.97 4.80
N ASP A 141 -5.38 2.75 4.54
CA ASP A 141 -5.40 1.65 5.49
C ASP A 141 -4.05 0.93 5.49
N CYS A 142 -3.39 0.94 6.64
CA CYS A 142 -2.11 0.27 6.89
C CYS A 142 -2.27 -1.02 7.70
N GLN A 143 -3.48 -1.46 7.97
CA GLN A 143 -3.92 -2.68 8.68
C GLN A 143 -3.47 -2.74 10.14
N VAL A 144 -2.29 -3.31 10.41
CA VAL A 144 -1.79 -3.61 11.75
C VAL A 144 -0.69 -2.65 12.14
N TYR A 145 -0.57 -2.36 13.43
CA TYR A 145 0.48 -1.52 13.97
C TYR A 145 1.88 -1.97 13.51
N ASN A 146 2.66 -1.01 13.09
CA ASN A 146 4.04 -1.19 12.70
C ASN A 146 4.83 0.09 13.01
N ASP A 147 5.94 -0.04 13.74
CA ASP A 147 6.77 1.10 14.15
C ASP A 147 7.27 1.94 12.98
N HIS A 148 7.61 1.28 11.86
CA HIS A 148 8.04 1.99 10.65
C HIS A 148 6.93 2.90 10.11
N LEU A 149 5.69 2.39 10.00
CA LEU A 149 4.54 3.16 9.55
C LEU A 149 4.15 4.25 10.55
N ALA A 150 4.25 3.97 11.87
CA ALA A 150 4.07 4.98 12.92
C ALA A 150 5.06 6.14 12.75
N SER A 151 6.32 5.84 12.45
CA SER A 151 7.35 6.86 12.17
C SER A 151 7.07 7.70 10.90
N LEU A 152 6.18 7.21 10.03
CA LEU A 152 5.72 7.90 8.82
C LEU A 152 4.40 8.67 9.05
N GLY A 153 3.86 8.67 10.25
CA GLY A 153 2.65 9.41 10.61
C GLY A 153 1.37 8.58 10.62
N ALA A 154 1.46 7.25 10.47
CA ALA A 154 0.31 6.37 10.65
C ALA A 154 -0.01 6.21 12.15
N PHE A 155 -1.28 6.05 12.49
CA PHE A 155 -1.77 5.89 13.85
C PHE A 155 -2.94 4.92 13.91
N GLU A 156 -3.25 4.42 15.10
CA GLU A 156 -4.33 3.46 15.29
C GLU A 156 -5.66 4.16 15.60
N ILE A 157 -6.73 3.67 14.94
CA ILE A 157 -8.12 3.99 15.28
C ILE A 157 -8.86 2.73 15.72
N PRO A 158 -9.93 2.83 16.54
CA PRO A 158 -10.78 1.69 16.86
C PRO A 158 -11.40 1.08 15.61
N ARG A 159 -11.53 -0.27 15.55
CA ARG A 159 -12.18 -0.96 14.43
C ARG A 159 -13.60 -0.41 14.16
N ALA A 160 -14.34 -0.02 15.18
CA ALA A 160 -15.67 0.53 15.03
C ALA A 160 -15.65 1.84 14.20
N GLU A 161 -14.67 2.72 14.44
CA GLU A 161 -14.47 3.95 13.66
C GLU A 161 -14.08 3.64 12.22
N PHE A 162 -13.11 2.72 12.02
CA PHE A 162 -12.72 2.26 10.68
C PHE A 162 -13.92 1.72 9.90
N MET A 163 -14.77 0.90 10.54
CA MET A 163 -15.97 0.35 9.90
C MET A 163 -16.98 1.43 9.53
N GLN A 164 -17.13 2.49 10.34
CA GLN A 164 -17.99 3.63 9.97
C GLN A 164 -17.48 4.36 8.72
N ILE A 165 -16.17 4.55 8.60
CA ILE A 165 -15.56 5.16 7.41
C ILE A 165 -15.78 4.26 6.20
N LEU A 166 -15.55 2.96 6.34
CA LEU A 166 -15.73 1.97 5.28
C LEU A 166 -17.18 1.93 4.74
N LEU A 167 -18.17 2.04 5.64
CA LEU A 167 -19.59 2.00 5.30
C LEU A 167 -20.12 3.31 4.71
N LYS A 168 -19.52 4.45 5.04
CA LYS A 168 -19.90 5.76 4.45
C LYS A 168 -19.60 5.82 2.96
N GLY A 169 -18.68 5.05 2.49
CA GLY A 169 -18.36 4.95 1.10
C GLY A 169 -19.23 3.91 0.38
N ASN A 170 -19.67 4.21 -0.82
CA ASN A 170 -20.58 3.35 -1.59
C ASN A 170 -19.83 2.18 -2.25
N ILE A 171 -19.67 1.05 -1.57
CA ILE A 171 -19.06 -0.19 -2.08
C ILE A 171 -19.78 -0.71 -3.34
N SER A 172 -21.02 -0.20 -3.61
CA SER A 172 -21.93 -0.78 -4.60
C SER A 172 -21.53 -0.63 -6.07
N LEU A 173 -20.63 0.31 -6.41
CA LEU A 173 -20.39 0.65 -7.83
C LEU A 173 -19.31 -0.20 -8.52
N ARG A 174 -18.33 -0.75 -7.80
CA ARG A 174 -17.26 -1.56 -8.43
C ARG A 174 -17.56 -3.06 -8.44
N VAL A 175 -18.26 -3.58 -7.43
CA VAL A 175 -18.72 -4.99 -7.43
C VAL A 175 -19.68 -5.28 -8.58
N LYS A 176 -20.44 -4.28 -9.06
CA LYS A 176 -21.26 -4.41 -10.27
C LYS A 176 -20.44 -4.59 -11.54
N LYS A 177 -19.28 -3.95 -11.67
CA LYS A 177 -18.38 -4.14 -12.83
C LYS A 177 -17.79 -5.56 -12.89
N LEU A 178 -17.47 -6.16 -11.76
CA LEU A 178 -16.94 -7.53 -11.69
C LEU A 178 -17.97 -8.61 -12.08
N LYS A 179 -19.28 -8.32 -11.94
CA LYS A 179 -20.36 -9.23 -12.36
C LYS A 179 -20.74 -9.14 -13.83
N GLN A 180 -20.31 -8.09 -14.53
CA GLN A 180 -20.61 -7.89 -15.97
C GLN A 180 -19.52 -8.40 -16.90
N THR A 181 -18.40 -8.91 -16.35
CA THR A 181 -17.25 -9.42 -17.11
C THR A 181 -17.17 -10.96 -17.06
N LYS A 182 -18.29 -11.63 -16.83
CA LYS A 182 -18.43 -13.11 -16.99
C LYS A 182 -19.23 -13.43 -18.22
#